data_5b28034ba48f3c4340641c119fa4052d
#
_entry.id   5b28034ba48f3c4340641c119fa4052d
#
_cell.length_a   1.000
_cell.length_b   1.000
_cell.length_c   1.000
_cell.angle_alpha   90.00
_cell.angle_beta   90.00
_cell.angle_gamma   90.00
#
_symmetry.space_group_name_H-M   'P 1'
#
loop_
_entity.id
_entity.type
_entity.pdbx_description
1 polymer ?
#
loop_
_entity_poly.entity_id
_entity_poly.type
_entity_poly.pdbx_seq_one_letter_code
_entity_poly.pdbx_strand_id
1 'polypeptide(L)'
;IYESTRMPQGINSGAYVANTRRAVLCGAQAAAMAVGSKYNGDQMFKWREETFDYGRRLGVSVQCVWGLKKVQFNSVDYGTIVLPTLATAAA
;
A
#
# COMPACT_ATOMS: atom_id res chain seq x y z
N ILE A 1 6.89 15.04 6.28
CA ILE A 1 7.80 13.90 6.49
C ILE A 1 7.07 12.90 7.37
N TYR A 2 7.02 11.68 6.93
CA TYR A 2 6.40 10.57 7.65
C TYR A 2 7.44 9.50 7.93
N GLU A 3 7.48 9.04 9.16
CA GLU A 3 8.33 7.94 9.57
C GLU A 3 7.52 6.64 9.61
N SER A 4 8.11 5.56 9.12
CA SER A 4 7.48 4.24 9.15
C SER A 4 8.49 3.17 9.54
N THR A 5 8.16 2.40 10.54
CA THR A 5 8.93 1.22 10.94
C THR A 5 8.86 0.07 9.95
N ARG A 6 7.93 0.14 8.98
CA ARG A 6 7.74 -0.87 7.94
C ARG A 6 8.61 -0.68 6.71
N MET A 7 9.42 0.39 6.69
CA MET A 7 10.32 0.60 5.55
C MET A 7 11.37 -0.50 5.47
N PRO A 8 11.50 -1.16 4.31
CA PRO A 8 12.45 -2.24 4.15
C PRO A 8 13.89 -1.73 4.14
N GLN A 9 14.82 -2.64 4.36
CA GLN A 9 16.26 -2.38 4.24
C GLN A 9 16.65 -1.99 2.80
N GLY A 10 17.78 -1.32 2.66
CA GLY A 10 18.37 -1.05 1.36
C GLY A 10 18.67 -2.32 0.58
N ILE A 11 18.68 -2.22 -0.73
CA ILE A 11 19.02 -3.31 -1.63
C ILE A 11 20.30 -2.93 -2.38
N ASN A 12 21.25 -3.85 -2.41
CA ASN A 12 22.41 -3.76 -3.27
C ASN A 12 22.49 -5.05 -4.09
N SER A 13 22.55 -4.91 -5.41
CA SER A 13 22.63 -6.04 -6.36
C SER A 13 21.56 -7.13 -6.12
N GLY A 14 20.35 -6.72 -5.75
CA GLY A 14 19.23 -7.63 -5.50
C GLY A 14 19.16 -8.25 -4.11
N ALA A 15 20.13 -7.97 -3.23
CA ALA A 15 20.15 -8.46 -1.85
C ALA A 15 19.88 -7.33 -0.84
N TYR A 16 19.21 -7.66 0.25
CA TYR A 16 19.03 -6.73 1.37
C TYR A 16 20.35 -6.53 2.12
N VAL A 17 20.66 -5.27 2.40
CA VAL A 17 21.87 -4.90 3.14
C VAL A 17 21.50 -4.58 4.57
N ALA A 18 22.15 -5.24 5.54
CA ALA A 18 21.94 -4.98 6.96
C ALA A 18 22.35 -3.54 7.33
N ASN A 19 21.70 -2.99 8.35
CA ASN A 19 21.95 -1.64 8.86
C ASN A 19 21.74 -0.52 7.83
N THR A 20 20.91 -0.75 6.85
CA THR A 20 20.49 0.28 5.88
C THR A 20 19.00 0.54 5.98
N ARG A 21 18.60 1.76 5.74
CA ARG A 21 17.19 2.16 5.65
C ARG A 21 17.00 2.98 4.37
N ARG A 22 15.77 2.99 3.87
CA ARG A 22 15.41 3.77 2.70
C ARG A 22 14.53 4.93 3.11
N ALA A 23 14.85 6.08 2.61
CA ALA A 23 13.91 7.19 2.53
C ALA A 23 13.39 7.29 1.10
N VAL A 24 12.12 7.54 0.94
CA VAL A 24 11.47 7.69 -0.37
C VAL A 24 10.89 9.08 -0.47
N LEU A 25 11.34 9.82 -1.45
CA LEU A 25 10.76 11.10 -1.81
C LEU A 25 9.76 10.87 -2.94
N CYS A 26 8.49 11.13 -2.67
CA CYS A 26 7.42 11.01 -3.65
C CYS A 26 7.01 12.38 -4.16
N GLY A 27 7.08 12.57 -5.46
CA GLY A 27 6.52 13.72 -6.14
C GLY A 27 5.06 13.50 -6.57
N ALA A 28 4.53 14.45 -7.31
CA ALA A 28 3.23 14.29 -7.92
C ALA A 28 3.22 13.08 -8.88
N GLN A 29 2.14 12.31 -8.84
CA GLN A 29 1.96 11.11 -9.68
C GLN A 29 2.97 9.98 -9.44
N ALA A 30 3.60 9.94 -8.26
CA ALA A 30 4.53 8.85 -7.91
C ALA A 30 3.83 7.49 -7.79
N ALA A 31 2.58 7.48 -7.36
CA ALA A 31 1.75 6.29 -7.26
C ALA A 31 0.32 6.57 -7.74
N ALA A 32 -0.30 5.56 -8.29
CA ALA A 32 -1.69 5.59 -8.69
C ALA A 32 -2.49 4.61 -7.85
N MET A 33 -3.60 5.08 -7.32
CA MET A 33 -4.59 4.26 -6.63
C MET A 33 -5.84 4.18 -7.49
N ALA A 34 -6.29 2.96 -7.74
CA ALA A 34 -7.54 2.69 -8.43
C ALA A 34 -8.54 2.06 -7.46
N VAL A 35 -9.75 2.54 -7.51
CA VAL A 35 -10.87 1.99 -6.73
C VAL A 35 -11.88 1.42 -7.71
N GLY A 36 -12.19 0.13 -7.56
CA GLY A 36 -13.18 -0.55 -8.36
C GLY A 36 -14.50 -0.69 -7.61
N SER A 37 -15.60 -0.45 -8.29
CA SER A 37 -16.93 -0.78 -7.80
C SER A 37 -17.49 -1.94 -8.62
N LYS A 38 -17.63 -3.09 -7.98
CA LYS A 38 -18.23 -4.27 -8.63
C LYS A 38 -19.76 -4.24 -8.60
N TYR A 39 -20.34 -3.49 -7.67
CA TYR A 39 -21.77 -3.49 -7.40
C TYR A 39 -22.27 -2.09 -7.11
N ASN A 40 -22.86 -1.44 -8.08
CA ASN A 40 -23.62 -0.20 -8.00
C ASN A 40 -23.16 0.86 -6.99
N GLY A 41 -22.61 1.93 -7.49
CA GLY A 41 -22.35 3.18 -6.78
C GLY A 41 -20.88 3.50 -6.56
N ASP A 42 -20.61 4.76 -6.38
CA ASP A 42 -19.27 5.34 -6.21
C ASP A 42 -18.64 5.09 -4.83
N GLN A 43 -19.16 4.12 -4.08
CA GLN A 43 -18.65 3.84 -2.73
C GLN A 43 -17.50 2.84 -2.77
N MET A 44 -16.39 3.24 -2.16
CA MET A 44 -15.21 2.39 -2.01
C MET A 44 -15.49 1.14 -1.17
N PHE A 45 -16.34 1.24 -0.18
CA PHE A 45 -16.68 0.15 0.72
C PHE A 45 -18.15 -0.25 0.56
N LYS A 46 -18.38 -1.54 0.49
CA LYS A 46 -19.72 -2.12 0.52
C LYS A 46 -19.92 -2.86 1.83
N TRP A 47 -20.95 -2.44 2.55
CA TRP A 47 -21.40 -3.07 3.77
C TRP A 47 -22.50 -4.08 3.46
N ARG A 48 -22.44 -5.24 4.08
CA ARG A 48 -23.49 -6.27 4.00
C ARG A 48 -23.70 -6.91 5.35
N GLU A 49 -24.99 -7.08 5.69
CA GLU A 49 -25.44 -7.81 6.86
C GLU A 49 -26.31 -8.97 6.41
N GLU A 50 -26.14 -10.10 7.03
CA GLU A 50 -26.94 -11.29 6.79
C GLU A 50 -27.12 -12.08 8.08
N THR A 51 -28.35 -12.58 8.31
CA THR A 51 -28.67 -13.43 9.45
C THR A 51 -28.70 -14.88 9.01
N PHE A 52 -28.10 -15.74 9.83
CA PHE A 52 -28.05 -17.18 9.62
C PHE A 52 -28.74 -17.93 10.77
N ASP A 53 -29.06 -19.18 10.55
CA ASP A 53 -29.65 -20.07 11.56
C ASP A 53 -30.92 -19.50 12.22
N TYR A 54 -31.90 -19.09 11.42
CA TYR A 54 -33.17 -18.52 11.92
C TYR A 54 -32.98 -17.27 12.80
N GLY A 55 -32.01 -16.43 12.46
CA GLY A 55 -31.72 -15.19 13.19
C GLY A 55 -30.84 -15.34 14.42
N ARG A 56 -30.26 -16.51 14.65
CA ARG A 56 -29.35 -16.76 15.79
C ARG A 56 -27.95 -16.23 15.59
N ARG A 57 -27.49 -16.11 14.35
CA ARG A 57 -26.16 -15.60 14.01
C ARG A 57 -26.27 -14.43 13.05
N LEU A 58 -25.61 -13.36 13.38
CA LEU A 58 -25.47 -12.19 12.52
C LEU A 58 -24.10 -12.21 11.88
N GLY A 59 -24.08 -12.18 10.56
CA GLY A 59 -22.86 -12.00 9.77
C GLY A 59 -22.77 -10.57 9.24
N VAL A 60 -21.61 -9.97 9.37
CA VAL A 60 -21.30 -8.65 8.82
C VAL A 60 -20.10 -8.75 7.91
N SER A 61 -20.20 -8.22 6.72
CA SER A 61 -19.07 -8.15 5.81
C SER A 61 -18.86 -6.75 5.25
N VAL A 62 -17.61 -6.36 5.13
CA VAL A 62 -17.18 -5.15 4.43
C VAL A 62 -16.32 -5.56 3.25
N GLN A 63 -16.67 -5.10 2.08
CA GLN A 63 -15.98 -5.43 0.84
C GLN A 63 -15.47 -4.15 0.19
N CYS A 64 -14.25 -4.21 -0.32
CA CYS A 64 -13.70 -3.17 -1.18
C CYS A 64 -12.87 -3.80 -2.29
N VAL A 65 -12.80 -3.10 -3.42
CA VAL A 65 -11.92 -3.45 -4.53
C VAL A 65 -11.03 -2.23 -4.77
N TRP A 66 -9.75 -2.38 -4.52
CA TRP A 66 -8.80 -1.31 -4.75
C TRP A 66 -7.45 -1.87 -5.17
N GLY A 67 -6.68 -1.06 -5.85
CA GLY A 67 -5.32 -1.40 -6.24
C GLY A 67 -4.43 -0.17 -6.12
N LEU A 68 -3.19 -0.41 -5.74
CA LEU A 68 -2.16 0.61 -5.65
C LEU A 68 -0.95 0.16 -6.46
N LYS A 69 -0.47 1.03 -7.31
CA LYS A 69 0.72 0.73 -8.11
C LYS A 69 1.60 1.97 -8.24
N LYS A 70 2.90 1.74 -8.17
CA LYS A 70 3.90 2.74 -8.52
C LYS A 70 3.80 3.09 -10.00
N VAL A 71 3.86 4.36 -10.32
CA VAL A 71 3.79 4.83 -11.71
C VAL A 71 5.16 4.66 -12.37
N GLN A 72 5.17 4.07 -13.56
CA GLN A 72 6.35 3.94 -14.39
C GLN A 72 6.08 4.51 -15.79
N PHE A 73 7.05 5.21 -16.33
CA PHE A 73 7.05 5.71 -17.68
C PHE A 73 8.34 5.27 -18.39
N ASN A 74 8.21 4.67 -19.58
CA ASN A 74 9.35 4.07 -20.30
C ASN A 74 10.20 3.12 -19.44
N SER A 75 9.56 2.28 -18.62
CA SER A 75 10.23 1.37 -17.68
C SER A 75 11.09 2.04 -16.61
N VAL A 76 10.92 3.34 -16.42
CA VAL A 76 11.58 4.14 -15.38
C VAL A 76 10.54 4.61 -14.37
N ASP A 77 10.90 4.59 -13.10
CA ASP A 77 10.05 5.10 -12.02
C ASP A 77 9.81 6.58 -12.18
N TYR A 78 8.55 6.98 -12.11
CA TYR A 78 8.14 8.35 -12.26
C TYR A 78 7.84 8.98 -10.90
N GLY A 79 8.44 10.18 -10.68
CA GLY A 79 8.14 10.96 -9.48
C GLY A 79 8.60 10.36 -8.16
N THR A 80 9.47 9.36 -8.16
CA THR A 80 10.02 8.73 -6.95
C THR A 80 11.53 8.77 -6.93
N ILE A 81 12.09 9.20 -5.79
CA ILE A 81 13.53 9.14 -5.52
C ILE A 81 13.72 8.32 -4.24
N VAL A 82 14.55 7.31 -4.31
CA VAL A 82 14.90 6.47 -3.15
C VAL A 82 16.30 6.81 -2.69
N LEU A 83 16.42 7.19 -1.43
CA LEU A 83 17.69 7.49 -0.78
C LEU A 83 17.99 6.39 0.23
N PRO A 84 18.91 5.47 -0.06
CA PRO A 84 19.38 4.52 0.92
C PRO A 84 20.38 5.20 1.88
N THR A 85 20.20 5.00 3.16
CA THR A 85 21.11 5.53 4.20
C THR A 85 21.61 4.40 5.08
N LEU A 86 22.86 4.52 5.53
CA LEU A 86 23.41 3.64 6.55
C LEU A 86 22.82 4.08 7.90
N ALA A 87 21.94 3.28 8.45
CA ALA A 87 21.33 3.53 9.75
C ALA A 87 21.00 2.22 10.44
N THR A 88 21.41 2.10 11.69
CA THR A 88 20.93 1.04 12.57
C THR A 88 19.47 1.31 12.94
N ALA A 89 18.68 0.26 13.11
CA ALA A 89 17.33 0.43 13.61
C ALA A 89 17.38 1.12 14.97
N ALA A 90 16.55 2.13 15.15
CA ALA A 90 16.31 2.66 16.48
C ALA A 90 15.76 1.52 17.36
N ALA A 91 16.34 1.38 18.49
CA ALA A 91 15.92 0.36 19.45
C ALA A 91 14.51 0.64 19.98
#